data_2e05b55b2f1a9e33575606cf2aa12520
#
_entry.id   2e05b55b2f1a9e33575606cf2aa12520
#
_cell.length_a   1.000
_cell.length_b   1.000
_cell.length_c   1.000
_cell.angle_alpha   90.00
_cell.angle_beta   90.00
_cell.angle_gamma   90.00
#
_symmetry.space_group_name_H-M   'P 1'
#
loop_
_entity.id
_entity.type
_entity.pdbx_description
1 polymer ?
#
loop_
_entity_poly.entity_id
_entity_poly.type
_entity_poly.pdbx_seq_one_letter_code
_entity_poly.pdbx_strand_id
1 'polypeptide(L)'
;MNQRPSRAIARALAIALAVAVAVGASGCSFALMDRASAGDPPEREPRCTDTEGWPIWDSAVGTSSILVGGLQLGVAHDTGSPAVVRAIGIANIVLGGVHLASAVAGFQWAGDCRRVRDDYFLGAPAEAPARDNAQGGRARSE
;
A
#
# COMPACT_ATOMS: atom_id res chain seq x y z
N MET A 1 -35.17 4.11 26.28
CA MET A 1 -35.36 5.10 25.20
C MET A 1 -34.41 4.74 24.05
N ASN A 2 -34.94 4.14 22.96
CA ASN A 2 -34.15 3.63 21.87
C ASN A 2 -34.14 4.69 20.75
N GLN A 3 -33.18 5.67 20.83
CA GLN A 3 -33.03 6.68 19.78
C GLN A 3 -32.35 6.01 18.58
N ARG A 4 -33.10 5.70 17.55
CA ARG A 4 -32.55 5.30 16.26
C ARG A 4 -31.80 6.51 15.68
N PRO A 5 -30.50 6.38 15.35
CA PRO A 5 -29.77 7.48 14.74
C PRO A 5 -30.49 7.91 13.46
N SER A 6 -30.60 9.21 13.22
CA SER A 6 -31.27 9.72 12.02
C SER A 6 -30.53 9.20 10.79
N ARG A 7 -31.28 8.89 9.71
CA ARG A 7 -30.69 8.38 8.44
C ARG A 7 -29.60 9.32 7.88
N ALA A 8 -29.67 10.60 8.22
CA ALA A 8 -28.67 11.60 7.84
C ALA A 8 -27.34 11.37 8.56
N ILE A 9 -27.36 11.08 9.88
CA ILE A 9 -26.15 10.78 10.67
C ILE A 9 -25.49 9.48 10.17
N ALA A 10 -26.29 8.45 9.90
CA ALA A 10 -25.78 7.19 9.38
C ALA A 10 -25.10 7.35 8.00
N ARG A 11 -25.67 8.17 7.12
CA ARG A 11 -25.07 8.48 5.81
C ARG A 11 -23.79 9.30 5.95
N ALA A 12 -23.78 10.32 6.80
CA ALA A 12 -22.58 11.13 7.04
C ALA A 12 -21.42 10.28 7.60
N LEU A 13 -21.70 9.37 8.54
CA LEU A 13 -20.72 8.42 9.07
C LEU A 13 -20.20 7.47 7.98
N ALA A 14 -21.08 6.94 7.15
CA ALA A 14 -20.68 6.05 6.06
C ALA A 14 -19.78 6.77 5.03
N ILE A 15 -20.10 8.02 4.67
CA ILE A 15 -19.26 8.83 3.77
C ILE A 15 -17.91 9.15 4.40
N ALA A 16 -17.89 9.58 5.66
CA ALA A 16 -16.66 9.88 6.39
C ALA A 16 -15.75 8.64 6.49
N LEU A 17 -16.33 7.47 6.77
CA LEU A 17 -15.60 6.21 6.83
C LEU A 17 -15.07 5.82 5.45
N ALA A 18 -15.87 5.95 4.38
CA ALA A 18 -15.44 5.67 3.02
C ALA A 18 -14.29 6.57 2.57
N VAL A 19 -14.33 7.87 2.90
CA VAL A 19 -13.25 8.82 2.61
C VAL A 19 -12.00 8.48 3.42
N ALA A 20 -12.14 8.17 4.71
CA ALA A 20 -11.00 7.78 5.56
C ALA A 20 -10.33 6.49 5.05
N VAL A 21 -11.12 5.51 4.62
CA VAL A 21 -10.61 4.28 4.02
C VAL A 21 -9.93 4.56 2.67
N ALA A 22 -10.52 5.40 1.81
CA ALA A 22 -9.93 5.73 0.51
C ALA A 22 -8.59 6.47 0.67
N VAL A 23 -8.50 7.43 1.60
CA VAL A 23 -7.24 8.16 1.87
C VAL A 23 -6.22 7.27 2.57
N GLY A 24 -6.65 6.46 3.55
CA GLY A 24 -5.77 5.53 4.25
C GLY A 24 -5.30 4.36 3.38
N ALA A 25 -6.11 3.93 2.40
CA ALA A 25 -5.80 2.80 1.54
C ALA A 25 -4.74 3.10 0.45
N SER A 26 -4.39 4.38 0.22
CA SER A 26 -3.39 4.72 -0.79
C SER A 26 -1.97 4.32 -0.42
N GLY A 27 -1.66 4.06 0.86
CA GLY A 27 -0.31 3.77 1.35
C GLY A 27 0.69 4.89 1.02
N CYS A 28 1.54 5.24 1.96
CA CYS A 28 2.48 6.35 1.77
C CYS A 28 3.47 6.09 0.63
N SER A 29 3.93 4.86 0.48
CA SER A 29 4.91 4.51 -0.55
C SER A 29 4.35 4.68 -1.97
N PHE A 30 3.08 4.31 -2.22
CA PHE A 30 2.45 4.49 -3.53
C PHE A 30 2.25 5.96 -3.90
N ALA A 31 2.01 6.82 -2.90
CA ALA A 31 1.68 8.22 -3.13
C ALA A 31 2.91 9.15 -3.16
N LEU A 32 3.98 8.78 -2.44
CA LEU A 32 5.08 9.68 -2.13
C LEU A 32 6.44 9.23 -2.67
N MET A 33 6.52 8.05 -3.29
CA MET A 33 7.77 7.55 -3.88
C MET A 33 7.75 7.66 -5.41
N ASP A 34 8.78 8.31 -5.93
CA ASP A 34 9.04 8.35 -7.37
C ASP A 34 9.79 7.09 -7.81
N ARG A 35 9.29 6.46 -8.87
CA ARG A 35 9.95 5.30 -9.48
C ARG A 35 11.08 5.74 -10.38
N ALA A 36 12.12 4.92 -10.48
CA ALA A 36 13.12 5.07 -11.52
C ALA A 36 12.43 4.96 -12.89
N SER A 37 12.64 5.98 -13.75
CA SER A 37 12.08 6.01 -15.11
C SER A 37 13.06 5.37 -16.08
N ALA A 38 12.62 4.36 -16.82
CA ALA A 38 13.41 3.73 -17.88
C ALA A 38 13.67 4.66 -19.08
N GLY A 39 13.08 5.85 -19.09
CA GLY A 39 13.20 6.84 -20.17
C GLY A 39 14.02 8.07 -19.81
N ASP A 40 14.65 8.12 -18.63
CA ASP A 40 15.51 9.24 -18.28
C ASP A 40 16.76 9.25 -19.16
N PRO A 41 17.17 10.42 -19.70
CA PRO A 41 18.38 10.52 -20.49
C PRO A 41 19.59 10.06 -19.66
N PRO A 42 20.51 9.25 -20.22
CA PRO A 42 21.66 8.71 -19.49
C PRO A 42 22.62 9.80 -18.97
N GLU A 43 22.45 11.03 -19.45
CA GLU A 43 23.27 12.19 -19.07
C GLU A 43 22.71 12.91 -17.82
N ARG A 44 21.55 12.53 -17.33
CA ARG A 44 20.93 13.13 -16.13
C ARG A 44 20.91 12.16 -14.98
N GLU A 45 21.21 12.68 -13.79
CA GLU A 45 21.02 11.91 -12.56
C GLU A 45 19.57 11.43 -12.46
N PRO A 46 19.34 10.13 -12.21
CA PRO A 46 18.03 9.54 -12.09
C PRO A 46 17.20 10.22 -10.99
N ARG A 47 15.99 10.64 -11.34
CA ARG A 47 15.03 11.22 -10.38
C ARG A 47 14.17 10.10 -9.84
N CYS A 48 14.52 9.61 -8.67
CA CYS A 48 13.76 8.59 -8.00
C CYS A 48 14.00 8.63 -6.49
N THR A 49 13.13 8.00 -5.73
CA THR A 49 13.21 7.95 -4.27
C THR A 49 13.97 6.70 -3.83
N ASP A 50 15.14 6.88 -3.21
CA ASP A 50 16.01 5.81 -2.71
C ASP A 50 15.87 5.56 -1.20
N THR A 51 15.08 6.40 -0.51
CA THR A 51 14.88 6.29 0.93
C THR A 51 13.84 5.25 1.31
N GLU A 52 14.06 4.53 2.40
CA GLU A 52 13.16 3.49 2.90
C GLU A 52 12.17 4.00 3.98
N GLY A 53 12.16 5.31 4.24
CA GLY A 53 11.32 5.88 5.30
C GLY A 53 9.83 5.59 5.12
N TRP A 54 9.31 5.77 3.92
CA TRP A 54 7.90 5.52 3.61
C TRP A 54 7.52 4.05 3.67
N PRO A 55 8.28 3.10 3.06
CA PRO A 55 8.03 1.67 3.22
C PRO A 55 8.10 1.18 4.66
N ILE A 56 9.01 1.71 5.47
CA ILE A 56 9.09 1.39 6.91
C ILE A 56 7.84 1.86 7.62
N TRP A 57 7.39 3.09 7.34
CA TRP A 57 6.16 3.63 7.90
C TRP A 57 4.93 2.79 7.52
N ASP A 58 4.78 2.46 6.23
CA ASP A 58 3.69 1.60 5.76
C ASP A 58 3.72 0.22 6.44
N SER A 59 4.92 -0.36 6.64
CA SER A 59 5.08 -1.62 7.36
C SER A 59 4.60 -1.51 8.81
N ALA A 60 4.94 -0.43 9.52
CA ALA A 60 4.54 -0.21 10.90
C ALA A 60 3.03 -0.01 11.02
N VAL A 61 2.43 0.83 10.18
CA VAL A 61 0.98 1.07 10.13
C VAL A 61 0.24 -0.21 9.73
N GLY A 62 0.71 -0.92 8.71
CA GLY A 62 0.11 -2.16 8.25
C GLY A 62 0.07 -3.23 9.33
N THR A 63 1.21 -3.47 9.98
CA THR A 63 1.32 -4.46 11.06
C THR A 63 0.44 -4.10 12.25
N SER A 64 0.48 -2.85 12.71
CA SER A 64 -0.35 -2.41 13.84
C SER A 64 -1.84 -2.51 13.54
N SER A 65 -2.28 -2.17 12.32
CA SER A 65 -3.67 -2.27 11.91
C SER A 65 -4.15 -3.73 11.89
N ILE A 66 -3.33 -4.68 11.41
CA ILE A 66 -3.67 -6.10 11.44
C ILE A 66 -3.79 -6.61 12.87
N LEU A 67 -2.86 -6.24 13.76
CA LEU A 67 -2.90 -6.65 15.16
C LEU A 67 -4.15 -6.12 15.87
N VAL A 68 -4.46 -4.84 15.71
CA VAL A 68 -5.67 -4.22 16.28
C VAL A 68 -6.92 -4.89 15.73
N GLY A 69 -6.99 -5.11 14.41
CA GLY A 69 -8.10 -5.81 13.78
C GLY A 69 -8.28 -7.23 14.31
N GLY A 70 -7.20 -7.98 14.48
CA GLY A 70 -7.21 -9.32 15.06
C GLY A 70 -7.72 -9.35 16.51
N LEU A 71 -7.24 -8.42 17.34
CA LEU A 71 -7.72 -8.27 18.72
C LEU A 71 -9.21 -7.94 18.76
N GLN A 72 -9.69 -7.03 17.92
CA GLN A 72 -11.11 -6.68 17.82
C GLN A 72 -11.97 -7.89 17.46
N LEU A 73 -11.51 -8.72 16.52
CA LEU A 73 -12.22 -9.97 16.18
C LEU A 73 -12.27 -10.95 17.35
N GLY A 74 -11.17 -11.05 18.11
CA GLY A 74 -11.08 -11.93 19.28
C GLY A 74 -12.05 -11.57 20.40
N VAL A 75 -12.27 -10.27 20.65
CA VAL A 75 -13.15 -9.80 21.73
C VAL A 75 -14.58 -9.45 21.28
N ALA A 76 -14.88 -9.58 20.00
CA ALA A 76 -16.16 -9.12 19.44
C ALA A 76 -17.39 -9.77 20.09
N HIS A 77 -17.28 -11.03 20.53
CA HIS A 77 -18.38 -11.79 21.13
C HIS A 77 -18.75 -11.26 22.53
N ASP A 78 -17.82 -10.64 23.24
CA ASP A 78 -18.02 -10.11 24.59
C ASP A 78 -18.55 -8.66 24.61
N THR A 79 -18.80 -8.08 23.43
CA THR A 79 -19.23 -6.69 23.29
C THR A 79 -20.75 -6.56 23.12
N GLY A 80 -21.31 -5.40 23.53
CA GLY A 80 -22.73 -5.08 23.32
C GLY A 80 -23.14 -4.92 21.85
N SER A 81 -22.16 -4.91 20.91
CA SER A 81 -22.39 -4.75 19.47
C SER A 81 -21.42 -5.58 18.63
N PRO A 82 -21.51 -6.92 18.69
CA PRO A 82 -20.54 -7.82 18.06
C PRO A 82 -20.35 -7.59 16.55
N ALA A 83 -21.43 -7.28 15.85
CA ALA A 83 -21.39 -7.04 14.39
C ALA A 83 -20.56 -5.80 14.02
N VAL A 84 -20.68 -4.72 14.81
CA VAL A 84 -19.92 -3.49 14.57
C VAL A 84 -18.44 -3.73 14.85
N VAL A 85 -18.09 -4.37 15.96
CA VAL A 85 -16.71 -4.65 16.33
C VAL A 85 -16.03 -5.55 15.30
N ARG A 86 -16.74 -6.59 14.80
CA ARG A 86 -16.24 -7.46 13.73
C ARG A 86 -16.01 -6.67 12.42
N ALA A 87 -16.95 -5.80 12.04
CA ALA A 87 -16.80 -5.00 10.82
C ALA A 87 -15.58 -4.09 10.89
N ILE A 88 -15.36 -3.43 12.04
CA ILE A 88 -14.17 -2.58 12.26
C ILE A 88 -12.90 -3.44 12.25
N GLY A 89 -12.90 -4.61 12.90
CA GLY A 89 -11.77 -5.53 12.91
C GLY A 89 -11.37 -5.98 11.50
N ILE A 90 -12.34 -6.37 10.69
CA ILE A 90 -12.11 -6.74 9.28
C ILE A 90 -11.56 -5.55 8.48
N ALA A 91 -12.13 -4.35 8.65
CA ALA A 91 -11.66 -3.16 7.98
C ALA A 91 -10.21 -2.83 8.32
N ASN A 92 -9.81 -2.97 9.59
CA ASN A 92 -8.43 -2.77 10.02
C ASN A 92 -7.47 -3.81 9.41
N ILE A 93 -7.87 -5.08 9.31
CA ILE A 93 -7.05 -6.12 8.67
C ILE A 93 -6.87 -5.82 7.18
N VAL A 94 -7.93 -5.44 6.46
CA VAL A 94 -7.85 -5.09 5.04
C VAL A 94 -6.96 -3.87 4.83
N LEU A 95 -7.15 -2.81 5.61
CA LEU A 95 -6.32 -1.61 5.56
C LEU A 95 -4.84 -1.94 5.83
N GLY A 96 -4.58 -2.74 6.85
CA GLY A 96 -3.23 -3.20 7.17
C GLY A 96 -2.59 -3.98 6.03
N GLY A 97 -3.35 -4.85 5.36
CA GLY A 97 -2.90 -5.58 4.17
C GLY A 97 -2.51 -4.67 3.00
N VAL A 98 -3.28 -3.61 2.75
CA VAL A 98 -2.96 -2.60 1.72
C VAL A 98 -1.67 -1.86 2.04
N HIS A 99 -1.47 -1.44 3.30
CA HIS A 99 -0.21 -0.79 3.71
C HIS A 99 0.99 -1.72 3.59
N LEU A 100 0.87 -3.00 3.95
CA LEU A 100 1.96 -3.96 3.76
C LEU A 100 2.28 -4.18 2.27
N ALA A 101 1.29 -4.26 1.40
CA ALA A 101 1.51 -4.34 -0.05
C ALA A 101 2.21 -3.07 -0.58
N SER A 102 1.82 -1.88 -0.09
CA SER A 102 2.48 -0.62 -0.38
C SER A 102 3.94 -0.61 0.08
N ALA A 103 4.21 -1.13 1.28
CA ALA A 103 5.57 -1.23 1.83
C ALA A 103 6.47 -2.10 0.94
N VAL A 104 5.98 -3.28 0.55
CA VAL A 104 6.73 -4.20 -0.34
C VAL A 104 7.08 -3.51 -1.66
N ALA A 105 6.11 -2.86 -2.30
CA ALA A 105 6.35 -2.10 -3.52
C ALA A 105 7.35 -0.96 -3.30
N GLY A 106 7.24 -0.22 -2.19
CA GLY A 106 8.13 0.87 -1.85
C GLY A 106 9.59 0.41 -1.65
N PHE A 107 9.82 -0.72 -0.97
CA PHE A 107 11.17 -1.31 -0.84
C PHE A 107 11.75 -1.71 -2.20
N GLN A 108 10.94 -2.28 -3.09
CA GLN A 108 11.39 -2.62 -4.45
C GLN A 108 11.80 -1.37 -5.22
N TRP A 109 10.98 -0.31 -5.20
CA TRP A 109 11.28 0.95 -5.89
C TRP A 109 12.53 1.65 -5.34
N ALA A 110 12.71 1.66 -4.01
CA ALA A 110 13.93 2.20 -3.40
C ALA A 110 15.16 1.39 -3.81
N GLY A 111 15.05 0.06 -3.89
CA GLY A 111 16.12 -0.82 -4.35
C GLY A 111 16.48 -0.59 -5.82
N ASP A 112 15.47 -0.47 -6.69
CA ASP A 112 15.67 -0.18 -8.11
C ASP A 112 16.28 1.20 -8.33
N CYS A 113 15.85 2.20 -7.54
CA CYS A 113 16.42 3.54 -7.59
C CYS A 113 17.92 3.53 -7.23
N ARG A 114 18.29 2.85 -6.14
CA ARG A 114 19.70 2.71 -5.74
C ARG A 114 20.52 2.07 -6.84
N ARG A 115 20.04 0.98 -7.44
CA ARG A 115 20.73 0.30 -8.54
C ARG A 115 20.96 1.23 -9.73
N VAL A 116 19.92 1.93 -10.20
CA VAL A 116 20.04 2.85 -11.32
C VAL A 116 21.00 4.01 -11.02
N ARG A 117 21.03 4.51 -9.79
CA ARG A 117 21.98 5.53 -9.37
C ARG A 117 23.41 5.00 -9.31
N ASP A 118 23.60 3.81 -8.77
CA ASP A 118 24.93 3.17 -8.72
C ASP A 118 25.49 2.97 -10.14
N ASP A 119 24.66 2.49 -11.07
CA ASP A 119 25.03 2.32 -12.48
C ASP A 119 25.41 3.67 -13.11
N TYR A 120 24.65 4.73 -12.81
CA TYR A 120 24.95 6.07 -13.29
C TYR A 120 26.29 6.60 -12.79
N PHE A 121 26.58 6.47 -11.48
CA PHE A 121 27.83 6.97 -10.88
C PHE A 121 29.04 6.10 -11.20
N LEU A 122 28.85 4.80 -11.43
CA LEU A 122 29.94 3.89 -11.79
C LEU A 122 30.22 3.87 -13.28
N GLY A 123 29.44 4.59 -14.10
CA GLY A 123 29.54 4.60 -15.55
C GLY A 123 29.27 3.25 -16.20
N ALA A 124 28.60 2.35 -15.48
CA ALA A 124 28.14 1.09 -16.05
C ALA A 124 27.04 1.37 -17.06
N PRO A 125 27.05 0.74 -18.27
CA PRO A 125 25.93 0.85 -19.19
C PRO A 125 24.69 0.32 -18.47
N ALA A 126 23.64 1.12 -18.37
CA ALA A 126 22.39 0.71 -17.75
C ALA A 126 21.90 -0.57 -18.44
N GLU A 127 22.05 -1.70 -17.77
CA GLU A 127 21.40 -2.93 -18.23
C GLU A 127 19.90 -2.66 -18.21
N ALA A 128 19.30 -2.65 -19.41
CA ALA A 128 17.86 -2.49 -19.52
C ALA A 128 17.20 -3.52 -18.59
N PRO A 129 16.28 -3.11 -17.69
CA PRO A 129 15.62 -4.04 -16.79
C PRO A 129 15.11 -5.22 -17.58
N ALA A 130 15.51 -6.43 -17.17
CA ALA A 130 15.07 -7.66 -17.81
C ALA A 130 13.54 -7.61 -17.90
N ARG A 131 13.03 -7.33 -19.12
CA ARG A 131 11.60 -7.39 -19.37
C ARG A 131 11.22 -8.84 -19.07
N ASP A 132 10.52 -9.02 -17.95
CA ASP A 132 9.87 -10.29 -17.64
C ASP A 132 9.02 -10.67 -18.84
N ASN A 133 9.54 -11.58 -19.66
CA ASN A 133 8.85 -12.18 -20.80
C ASN A 133 7.74 -13.15 -20.33
N ALA A 134 7.11 -12.87 -19.19
CA ALA A 134 5.98 -13.64 -18.67
C ALA A 134 4.69 -13.49 -19.49
N GLN A 135 4.69 -12.71 -20.58
CA GLN A 135 3.51 -12.57 -21.46
C GLN A 135 3.60 -13.37 -22.78
N GLY A 136 4.63 -14.20 -22.98
CA GLY A 136 4.85 -14.97 -24.23
C GLY A 136 4.18 -16.35 -24.31
N GLY A 137 3.30 -16.74 -23.40
CA GLY A 137 2.77 -18.09 -23.29
C GLY A 137 1.31 -18.31 -23.69
N ARG A 138 0.71 -17.46 -24.52
CA ARG A 138 -0.65 -17.70 -25.05
C ARG A 138 -0.74 -17.41 -26.55
N ALA A 139 -0.27 -18.32 -27.36
CA ALA A 139 -0.76 -18.51 -28.73
C ALA A 139 -0.14 -19.74 -29.30
N ARG A 140 -0.89 -20.81 -29.41
CA ARG A 140 -1.07 -21.77 -30.51
C ARG A 140 -1.51 -23.12 -29.95
N SER A 141 -2.80 -23.34 -29.95
CA SER A 141 -3.38 -24.65 -30.18
C SER A 141 -4.40 -24.49 -31.31
N GLU A 142 -3.96 -24.81 -32.50
CA GLU A 142 -4.84 -25.27 -33.57
C GLU A 142 -5.38 -26.65 -33.21
#